data_5fe3fc6c2392e5669e38c227db88717b
#
_entry.id   5fe3fc6c2392e5669e38c227db88717b
#
_cell.length_a   1.000
_cell.length_b   1.000
_cell.length_c   1.000
_cell.angle_alpha   90.00
_cell.angle_beta   90.00
_cell.angle_gamma   90.00
#
_symmetry.space_group_name_H-M   'P 1'
#
loop_
_entity.id
_entity.type
_entity.pdbx_description
1 polymer ?
#
loop_
_entity_poly.entity_id
_entity_poly.type
_entity_poly.pdbx_seq_one_letter_code
_entity_poly.pdbx_strand_id
1 'polypeptide(L)'
;EYVVPMMVEEPSVVAAASYGAKLVNQSGGFKTISSQRLMIGQIVFDDIEDTEQLSKDIQALEPQIHQIADEAYPSIKERGGGYQRIEIDTFPEQHLLSLKVYVDTKDAMGANMLNTILEAITAHLKNEFPEKDVLMSILSNHATASVVKVQGEIDVNDLNRGERSGEEVAHRMERCLLYTSPSPR
;
A
#
# COMPACT_ATOMS: atom_id res chain seq x y z
N GLU A 1 -25.39 10.40 -8.83
CA GLU A 1 -25.69 9.17 -8.07
C GLU A 1 -24.84 8.03 -8.61
N TYR A 2 -24.19 7.26 -7.72
CA TYR A 2 -23.31 6.15 -8.08
C TYR A 2 -23.82 4.88 -7.41
N VAL A 3 -23.78 3.76 -8.13
CA VAL A 3 -24.06 2.44 -7.59
C VAL A 3 -22.74 1.79 -7.22
N VAL A 4 -22.57 1.48 -5.94
CA VAL A 4 -21.34 0.86 -5.41
C VAL A 4 -21.71 -0.54 -4.90
N PRO A 5 -21.12 -1.62 -5.44
CA PRO A 5 -21.33 -2.95 -4.92
C PRO A 5 -20.70 -3.08 -3.53
N MET A 6 -21.43 -3.70 -2.61
CA MET A 6 -20.96 -3.96 -1.25
C MET A 6 -21.16 -5.42 -0.91
N MET A 7 -20.14 -6.06 -0.33
CA MET A 7 -20.24 -7.40 0.22
C MET A 7 -20.58 -7.30 1.71
N VAL A 8 -21.87 -7.37 2.02
CA VAL A 8 -22.38 -7.32 3.39
C VAL A 8 -23.50 -8.35 3.56
N GLU A 9 -23.57 -8.93 4.74
CA GLU A 9 -24.60 -9.89 5.09
C GLU A 9 -25.90 -9.21 5.56
N GLU A 10 -25.77 -7.98 6.10
CA GLU A 10 -26.89 -7.28 6.72
C GLU A 10 -27.25 -5.98 5.96
N PRO A 11 -28.52 -5.85 5.50
CA PRO A 11 -28.98 -4.67 4.75
C PRO A 11 -28.84 -3.35 5.52
N SER A 12 -28.88 -3.37 6.87
CA SER A 12 -28.71 -2.17 7.71
C SER A 12 -27.35 -1.50 7.52
N VAL A 13 -26.30 -2.28 7.24
CA VAL A 13 -24.94 -1.75 6.95
C VAL A 13 -24.94 -0.97 5.64
N VAL A 14 -25.62 -1.48 4.61
CA VAL A 14 -25.78 -0.79 3.31
C VAL A 14 -26.55 0.52 3.49
N ALA A 15 -27.64 0.48 4.25
CA ALA A 15 -28.43 1.67 4.55
C ALA A 15 -27.63 2.73 5.32
N ALA A 16 -26.84 2.32 6.32
CA ALA A 16 -26.00 3.22 7.11
C ALA A 16 -24.88 3.84 6.25
N ALA A 17 -24.21 3.06 5.41
CA ALA A 17 -23.20 3.57 4.48
C ALA A 17 -23.78 4.56 3.48
N SER A 18 -24.95 4.25 2.91
CA SER A 18 -25.67 5.14 1.98
C SER A 18 -26.09 6.46 2.66
N TYR A 19 -26.56 6.38 3.90
CA TYR A 19 -26.91 7.57 4.67
C TYR A 19 -25.69 8.44 4.99
N GLY A 20 -24.58 7.83 5.44
CA GLY A 20 -23.33 8.54 5.67
C GLY A 20 -22.80 9.23 4.40
N ALA A 21 -22.81 8.51 3.27
CA ALA A 21 -22.43 9.07 1.99
C ALA A 21 -23.31 10.26 1.56
N LYS A 22 -24.62 10.20 1.83
CA LYS A 22 -25.56 11.30 1.59
C LYS A 22 -25.18 12.55 2.41
N LEU A 23 -24.90 12.40 3.70
CA LEU A 23 -24.51 13.51 4.58
C LEU A 23 -23.23 14.17 4.09
N VAL A 24 -22.21 13.39 3.80
CA VAL A 24 -20.94 13.91 3.25
C VAL A 24 -21.16 14.62 1.93
N ASN A 25 -22.01 14.08 1.05
CA ASN A 25 -22.30 14.71 -0.25
C ASN A 25 -23.03 16.06 -0.11
N GLN A 26 -23.89 16.21 0.90
CA GLN A 26 -24.57 17.47 1.19
C GLN A 26 -23.58 18.58 1.60
N SER A 27 -22.51 18.22 2.29
CA SER A 27 -21.47 19.13 2.77
C SER A 27 -20.26 19.25 1.80
N GLY A 28 -20.40 18.86 0.54
CA GLY A 28 -19.37 19.04 -0.49
C GLY A 28 -18.63 17.78 -0.93
N GLY A 29 -18.98 16.62 -0.37
CA GLY A 29 -18.46 15.33 -0.79
C GLY A 29 -17.09 14.96 -0.21
N PHE A 30 -16.56 13.82 -0.65
CA PHE A 30 -15.22 13.39 -0.31
C PHE A 30 -14.17 14.07 -1.18
N LYS A 31 -13.06 14.47 -0.57
CA LYS A 31 -11.87 15.01 -1.24
C LYS A 31 -10.73 14.04 -1.09
N THR A 32 -10.09 13.66 -2.19
CA THR A 32 -8.85 12.86 -2.13
C THR A 32 -7.70 13.76 -1.70
N ILE A 33 -7.07 13.40 -0.57
CA ILE A 33 -5.89 14.10 -0.04
C ILE A 33 -4.63 13.56 -0.67
N SER A 34 -4.53 12.24 -0.75
CA SER A 34 -3.40 11.55 -1.38
C SER A 34 -3.85 10.21 -1.95
N SER A 35 -3.25 9.86 -3.07
CA SER A 35 -3.38 8.55 -3.66
C SER A 35 -1.98 8.05 -3.99
N GLN A 36 -1.61 6.93 -3.41
CA GLN A 36 -0.36 6.24 -3.71
C GLN A 36 -0.71 4.83 -4.16
N ARG A 37 -0.16 4.43 -5.30
CA ARG A 37 -0.42 3.12 -5.89
C ARG A 37 0.88 2.47 -6.31
N LEU A 38 1.67 2.07 -5.31
CA LEU A 38 2.89 1.33 -5.55
C LEU A 38 2.68 -0.14 -5.18
N MET A 39 3.07 -1.02 -6.08
CA MET A 39 3.21 -2.42 -5.77
C MET A 39 4.58 -2.68 -5.14
N ILE A 40 4.60 -3.63 -4.23
CA ILE A 40 5.83 -4.03 -3.52
C ILE A 40 6.17 -5.45 -3.95
N GLY A 41 7.36 -5.62 -4.53
CA GLY A 41 8.00 -6.91 -4.69
C GLY A 41 9.02 -7.14 -3.58
N GLN A 42 9.32 -8.39 -3.29
CA GLN A 42 10.30 -8.74 -2.27
C GLN A 42 11.26 -9.80 -2.80
N ILE A 43 12.55 -9.62 -2.50
CA ILE A 43 13.61 -10.59 -2.71
C ILE A 43 14.19 -10.88 -1.33
N VAL A 44 14.07 -12.11 -0.88
CA VAL A 44 14.49 -12.52 0.47
C VAL A 44 15.75 -13.36 0.38
N PHE A 45 16.77 -12.93 1.09
CA PHE A 45 18.03 -13.66 1.27
C PHE A 45 17.99 -14.41 2.59
N ASP A 46 18.47 -15.63 2.57
CA ASP A 46 18.56 -16.55 3.72
C ASP A 46 20.02 -16.84 4.08
N ASP A 47 20.23 -17.29 5.30
CA ASP A 47 21.54 -17.68 5.87
C ASP A 47 22.59 -16.56 5.77
N ILE A 48 22.18 -15.33 6.11
CA ILE A 48 23.03 -14.14 6.06
C ILE A 48 23.64 -13.89 7.45
N GLU A 49 24.96 -14.09 7.56
CA GLU A 49 25.69 -13.84 8.81
C GLU A 49 25.74 -12.34 9.16
N ASP A 50 26.04 -11.48 8.19
CA ASP A 50 26.10 -10.02 8.36
C ASP A 50 25.05 -9.33 7.47
N THR A 51 23.84 -9.22 8.00
CA THR A 51 22.72 -8.58 7.30
C THR A 51 22.92 -7.08 7.10
N GLU A 52 23.67 -6.42 8.00
CA GLU A 52 23.93 -4.99 7.90
C GLU A 52 24.93 -4.67 6.79
N GLN A 53 25.96 -5.51 6.61
CA GLN A 53 26.93 -5.34 5.53
C GLN A 53 26.26 -5.60 4.18
N LEU A 54 25.51 -6.72 4.04
CA LEU A 54 24.79 -7.02 2.81
C LEU A 54 23.77 -5.92 2.45
N SER A 55 23.09 -5.34 3.45
CA SER A 55 22.18 -4.20 3.24
C SER A 55 22.90 -3.00 2.60
N LYS A 56 24.09 -2.64 3.10
CA LYS A 56 24.89 -1.54 2.53
C LYS A 56 25.35 -1.85 1.11
N ASP A 57 25.78 -3.09 0.87
CA ASP A 57 26.25 -3.51 -0.44
C ASP A 57 25.12 -3.47 -1.47
N ILE A 58 23.93 -3.97 -1.13
CA ILE A 58 22.73 -3.88 -1.99
C ILE A 58 22.31 -2.42 -2.20
N GLN A 59 22.34 -1.58 -1.15
CA GLN A 59 22.02 -0.17 -1.27
C GLN A 59 22.96 0.57 -2.24
N ALA A 60 24.24 0.20 -2.28
CA ALA A 60 25.20 0.76 -3.24
C ALA A 60 24.89 0.37 -4.69
N LEU A 61 24.20 -0.75 -4.91
CA LEU A 61 23.77 -1.22 -6.23
C LEU A 61 22.43 -0.62 -6.70
N GLU A 62 21.78 0.24 -5.90
CA GLU A 62 20.46 0.81 -6.26
C GLU A 62 20.41 1.43 -7.67
N PRO A 63 21.43 2.20 -8.16
CA PRO A 63 21.42 2.72 -9.52
C PRO A 63 21.39 1.62 -10.60
N GLN A 64 22.06 0.49 -10.37
CA GLN A 64 22.06 -0.64 -11.29
C GLN A 64 20.74 -1.40 -11.22
N ILE A 65 20.18 -1.58 -10.02
CA ILE A 65 18.85 -2.17 -9.80
C ILE A 65 17.79 -1.37 -10.55
N HIS A 66 17.85 -0.04 -10.47
CA HIS A 66 16.95 0.85 -11.21
C HIS A 66 17.05 0.62 -12.73
N GLN A 67 18.27 0.62 -13.26
CA GLN A 67 18.49 0.39 -14.70
C GLN A 67 17.95 -0.97 -15.14
N ILE A 68 18.23 -2.03 -14.39
CA ILE A 68 17.75 -3.39 -14.68
C ILE A 68 16.22 -3.46 -14.64
N ALA A 69 15.60 -2.81 -13.68
CA ALA A 69 14.15 -2.75 -13.58
C ALA A 69 13.51 -2.08 -14.79
N ASP A 70 14.10 -0.98 -15.26
CA ASP A 70 13.65 -0.25 -16.46
C ASP A 70 13.84 -1.07 -17.75
N GLU A 71 14.95 -1.79 -17.87
CA GLU A 71 15.26 -2.66 -19.01
C GLU A 71 14.37 -3.92 -19.02
N ALA A 72 14.02 -4.46 -17.84
CA ALA A 72 13.17 -5.64 -17.72
C ALA A 72 11.74 -5.40 -18.19
N TYR A 73 11.23 -4.17 -18.02
CA TYR A 73 9.86 -3.84 -18.43
C TYR A 73 9.73 -2.42 -18.99
N PRO A 74 10.26 -2.16 -20.21
CA PRO A 74 10.34 -0.81 -20.78
C PRO A 74 8.99 -0.13 -20.98
N SER A 75 7.93 -0.90 -21.29
CA SER A 75 6.61 -0.35 -21.62
C SER A 75 5.94 0.35 -20.45
N ILE A 76 6.26 0.02 -19.20
CA ILE A 76 5.72 0.74 -18.04
C ILE A 76 6.43 2.07 -17.83
N LYS A 77 7.73 2.13 -18.12
CA LYS A 77 8.51 3.37 -18.10
C LYS A 77 7.99 4.36 -19.15
N GLU A 78 7.69 3.91 -20.35
CA GLU A 78 7.09 4.74 -21.40
C GLU A 78 5.74 5.34 -20.99
N ARG A 79 5.00 4.65 -20.13
CA ARG A 79 3.73 5.15 -19.52
C ARG A 79 3.94 6.05 -18.31
N GLY A 80 5.19 6.35 -17.93
CA GLY A 80 5.53 7.17 -16.78
C GLY A 80 5.42 6.47 -15.43
N GLY A 81 5.43 5.14 -15.42
CA GLY A 81 5.52 4.28 -14.22
C GLY A 81 6.89 3.63 -14.10
N GLY A 82 6.94 2.42 -13.55
CA GLY A 82 8.14 1.62 -13.37
C GLY A 82 8.75 1.74 -11.98
N TYR A 83 10.03 1.45 -11.88
CA TYR A 83 10.78 1.48 -10.64
C TYR A 83 10.66 2.84 -9.92
N GLN A 84 10.54 2.81 -8.60
CA GLN A 84 10.46 4.01 -7.77
C GLN A 84 11.59 4.08 -6.74
N ARG A 85 11.77 3.02 -5.94
CA ARG A 85 12.78 2.92 -4.89
C ARG A 85 12.93 1.49 -4.39
N ILE A 86 13.97 1.27 -3.60
CA ILE A 86 14.09 0.08 -2.74
C ILE A 86 13.97 0.45 -1.26
N GLU A 87 13.61 -0.53 -0.46
CA GLU A 87 13.76 -0.52 1.01
C GLU A 87 14.31 -1.87 1.44
N ILE A 88 15.13 -1.89 2.48
CA ILE A 88 15.76 -3.11 2.95
C ILE A 88 15.42 -3.30 4.43
N ASP A 89 14.81 -4.44 4.75
CA ASP A 89 14.60 -4.87 6.13
C ASP A 89 15.62 -5.94 6.49
N THR A 90 16.30 -5.77 7.61
CA THR A 90 17.25 -6.73 8.15
C THR A 90 16.65 -7.45 9.36
N PHE A 91 16.87 -8.75 9.45
CA PHE A 91 16.42 -9.61 10.55
C PHE A 91 17.63 -10.43 11.05
N PRO A 92 18.55 -9.81 11.82
CA PRO A 92 19.81 -10.45 12.22
C PRO A 92 19.60 -11.73 13.02
N GLU A 93 18.60 -11.77 13.91
CA GLU A 93 18.30 -12.94 14.74
C GLU A 93 17.83 -14.16 13.92
N GLN A 94 17.22 -13.90 12.75
CA GLN A 94 16.73 -14.93 11.83
C GLN A 94 17.69 -15.20 10.67
N HIS A 95 18.81 -14.48 10.59
CA HIS A 95 19.74 -14.52 9.47
C HIS A 95 19.10 -14.20 8.11
N LEU A 96 18.07 -13.33 8.11
CA LEU A 96 17.32 -12.96 6.91
C LEU A 96 17.53 -11.49 6.54
N LEU A 97 17.49 -11.23 5.23
CA LEU A 97 17.38 -9.88 4.67
C LEU A 97 16.27 -9.85 3.61
N SER A 98 15.40 -8.86 3.68
CA SER A 98 14.35 -8.66 2.69
C SER A 98 14.56 -7.35 1.94
N LEU A 99 14.89 -7.43 0.66
CA LEU A 99 14.91 -6.31 -0.27
C LEU A 99 13.51 -6.11 -0.83
N LYS A 100 12.90 -4.97 -0.55
CA LYS A 100 11.62 -4.53 -1.11
C LYS A 100 11.87 -3.62 -2.32
N VAL A 101 11.20 -3.91 -3.41
CA VAL A 101 11.24 -3.13 -4.65
C VAL A 101 9.88 -2.51 -4.88
N TYR A 102 9.81 -1.19 -4.96
CA TYR A 102 8.58 -0.44 -5.16
C TYR A 102 8.43 -0.05 -6.62
N VAL A 103 7.30 -0.42 -7.22
CA VAL A 103 7.01 -0.21 -8.63
C VAL A 103 5.65 0.46 -8.83
N ASP A 104 5.62 1.55 -9.58
CA ASP A 104 4.39 2.18 -10.06
C ASP A 104 3.89 1.45 -11.31
N THR A 105 2.83 0.70 -11.16
CA THR A 105 2.23 -0.08 -12.26
C THR A 105 1.14 0.67 -13.02
N LYS A 106 0.92 1.95 -12.70
CA LYS A 106 -0.15 2.78 -13.26
C LYS A 106 -1.50 2.07 -13.13
N ASP A 107 -2.28 1.99 -14.19
CA ASP A 107 -3.61 1.36 -14.19
C ASP A 107 -3.58 -0.16 -14.35
N ALA A 108 -2.38 -0.75 -14.53
CA ALA A 108 -2.26 -2.20 -14.63
C ALA A 108 -2.42 -2.89 -13.27
N MET A 109 -2.93 -4.10 -13.26
CA MET A 109 -2.90 -4.97 -12.08
C MET A 109 -1.46 -5.26 -11.64
N GLY A 110 -0.55 -5.49 -12.58
CA GLY A 110 0.90 -5.38 -12.40
C GLY A 110 1.64 -6.59 -11.82
N ALA A 111 0.97 -7.66 -11.38
CA ALA A 111 1.65 -8.78 -10.72
C ALA A 111 2.72 -9.45 -11.60
N ASN A 112 2.38 -9.80 -12.85
CA ASN A 112 3.35 -10.42 -13.77
C ASN A 112 4.49 -9.47 -14.13
N MET A 113 4.18 -8.18 -14.34
CA MET A 113 5.17 -7.13 -14.57
C MET A 113 6.17 -7.06 -13.42
N LEU A 114 5.67 -6.99 -12.20
CA LEU A 114 6.51 -6.93 -11.01
C LEU A 114 7.40 -8.17 -10.87
N ASN A 115 6.84 -9.36 -11.09
CA ASN A 115 7.62 -10.60 -11.02
C ASN A 115 8.74 -10.62 -12.08
N THR A 116 8.48 -10.17 -13.32
CA THR A 116 9.51 -10.05 -14.37
C THR A 116 10.64 -9.11 -13.94
N ILE A 117 10.30 -7.97 -13.34
CA ILE A 117 11.30 -7.02 -12.80
C ILE A 117 12.11 -7.67 -11.68
N LEU A 118 11.43 -8.35 -10.74
CA LEU A 118 12.09 -9.01 -9.62
C LEU A 118 13.02 -10.14 -10.08
N GLU A 119 12.62 -10.93 -11.06
CA GLU A 119 13.45 -11.99 -11.65
C GLU A 119 14.73 -11.42 -12.26
N ALA A 120 14.64 -10.31 -13.01
CA ALA A 120 15.81 -9.64 -13.57
C ALA A 120 16.76 -9.10 -12.50
N ILE A 121 16.21 -8.42 -11.48
CA ILE A 121 17.00 -7.92 -10.33
C ILE A 121 17.65 -9.08 -9.59
N THR A 122 16.90 -10.17 -9.35
CA THR A 122 17.42 -11.35 -8.65
C THR A 122 18.58 -12.00 -9.40
N ALA A 123 18.47 -12.10 -10.73
CA ALA A 123 19.54 -12.64 -11.56
C ALA A 123 20.83 -11.80 -11.44
N HIS A 124 20.70 -10.48 -11.40
CA HIS A 124 21.83 -9.57 -11.19
C HIS A 124 22.44 -9.76 -9.79
N LEU A 125 21.60 -9.75 -8.75
CA LEU A 125 22.07 -9.87 -7.37
C LEU A 125 22.75 -11.22 -7.11
N LYS A 126 22.30 -12.31 -7.74
CA LYS A 126 22.99 -13.62 -7.69
C LYS A 126 24.36 -13.62 -8.37
N ASN A 127 24.58 -12.76 -9.36
CA ASN A 127 25.90 -12.60 -9.97
C ASN A 127 26.84 -11.76 -9.08
N GLU A 128 26.33 -10.73 -8.41
CA GLU A 128 27.08 -9.88 -7.49
C GLU A 128 27.42 -10.62 -6.17
N PHE A 129 26.49 -11.45 -5.69
CA PHE A 129 26.61 -12.21 -4.43
C PHE A 129 26.38 -13.70 -4.65
N PRO A 130 27.27 -14.40 -5.38
CA PRO A 130 27.05 -15.78 -5.78
C PRO A 130 27.02 -16.78 -4.60
N GLU A 131 27.58 -16.39 -3.45
CA GLU A 131 27.58 -17.17 -2.22
C GLU A 131 26.32 -16.97 -1.35
N LYS A 132 25.45 -16.03 -1.70
CA LYS A 132 24.23 -15.75 -0.92
C LYS A 132 23.04 -16.50 -1.50
N ASP A 133 22.28 -17.14 -0.63
CA ASP A 133 21.06 -17.84 -1.04
C ASP A 133 19.87 -16.88 -1.14
N VAL A 134 19.13 -16.99 -2.23
CA VAL A 134 17.86 -16.26 -2.43
C VAL A 134 16.72 -17.22 -2.21
N LEU A 135 16.08 -17.11 -1.06
CA LEU A 135 14.96 -17.95 -0.64
C LEU A 135 13.73 -17.76 -1.53
N MET A 136 13.38 -16.51 -1.85
CA MET A 136 12.27 -16.20 -2.73
C MET A 136 12.40 -14.80 -3.37
N SER A 137 11.72 -14.65 -4.52
CA SER A 137 11.61 -13.39 -5.26
C SER A 137 10.19 -13.32 -5.83
N ILE A 138 9.31 -12.55 -5.21
CA ILE A 138 7.89 -12.54 -5.55
C ILE A 138 7.19 -11.25 -5.11
N LEU A 139 6.03 -10.99 -5.72
CA LEU A 139 5.09 -9.98 -5.27
C LEU A 139 4.77 -10.13 -3.78
N SER A 140 4.82 -9.03 -3.03
CA SER A 140 4.40 -9.00 -1.64
C SER A 140 2.89 -8.76 -1.51
N ASN A 141 2.25 -9.51 -0.61
CA ASN A 141 0.85 -9.26 -0.24
C ASN A 141 0.69 -8.11 0.79
N HIS A 142 1.81 -7.56 1.29
CA HIS A 142 1.80 -6.44 2.24
C HIS A 142 1.76 -5.11 1.49
N ALA A 143 0.60 -4.77 0.93
CA ALA A 143 0.38 -3.63 0.03
C ALA A 143 0.30 -2.27 0.75
N THR A 144 1.18 -1.97 1.69
CA THR A 144 1.17 -0.75 2.50
C THR A 144 1.40 0.54 1.71
N ALA A 145 1.97 0.42 0.51
CA ALA A 145 2.22 1.54 -0.40
C ALA A 145 1.11 1.71 -1.47
N SER A 146 -0.02 0.99 -1.34
CA SER A 146 -1.18 1.12 -2.22
C SER A 146 -2.37 1.63 -1.42
N VAL A 147 -2.36 2.93 -1.10
CA VAL A 147 -3.35 3.57 -0.23
C VAL A 147 -3.94 4.81 -0.85
N VAL A 148 -5.22 5.05 -0.56
CA VAL A 148 -5.92 6.30 -0.89
C VAL A 148 -6.40 6.92 0.41
N LYS A 149 -6.03 8.18 0.65
CA LYS A 149 -6.52 8.97 1.77
C LYS A 149 -7.59 9.92 1.27
N VAL A 150 -8.76 9.87 1.88
CA VAL A 150 -9.87 10.76 1.59
C VAL A 150 -10.29 11.49 2.87
N GLN A 151 -10.79 12.71 2.69
CA GLN A 151 -11.40 13.52 3.74
C GLN A 151 -12.81 13.86 3.33
N GLY A 152 -13.74 13.79 4.30
CA GLY A 152 -15.10 14.32 4.19
C GLY A 152 -15.37 15.21 5.39
N GLU A 153 -16.15 16.26 5.15
CA GLU A 153 -16.65 17.14 6.20
C GLU A 153 -18.18 17.05 6.19
N ILE A 154 -18.79 17.15 7.35
CA ILE A 154 -20.24 17.17 7.49
C ILE A 154 -20.59 18.39 8.33
N ASP A 155 -21.48 19.27 7.82
CA ASP A 155 -22.00 20.37 8.61
C ASP A 155 -22.75 19.79 9.83
N VAL A 156 -22.44 20.32 11.00
CA VAL A 156 -23.04 19.85 12.26
C VAL A 156 -24.57 19.95 12.23
N ASN A 157 -25.11 20.95 11.54
CA ASN A 157 -26.56 21.11 11.41
C ASN A 157 -27.21 19.99 10.60
N ASP A 158 -26.48 19.36 9.67
CA ASP A 158 -26.98 18.22 8.88
C ASP A 158 -27.07 16.93 9.71
N LEU A 159 -26.48 16.93 10.91
CA LEU A 159 -26.56 15.81 11.87
C LEU A 159 -27.78 15.88 12.80
N ASN A 160 -28.60 16.93 12.73
CA ASN A 160 -29.80 17.02 13.55
C ASN A 160 -30.68 15.78 13.36
N ARG A 161 -31.13 15.18 14.48
CA ARG A 161 -31.93 13.95 14.43
C ARG A 161 -33.00 13.91 15.52
N GLY A 162 -34.23 14.09 15.12
CA GLY A 162 -35.35 14.18 16.05
C GLY A 162 -35.20 15.39 16.97
N GLU A 163 -35.22 15.17 18.27
CA GLU A 163 -35.07 16.21 19.30
C GLU A 163 -33.59 16.56 19.60
N ARG A 164 -32.63 15.83 19.02
CA ARG A 164 -31.21 16.03 19.28
C ARG A 164 -30.60 17.02 18.30
N SER A 165 -29.83 17.94 18.85
CA SER A 165 -29.04 18.85 18.03
C SER A 165 -27.88 18.11 17.31
N GLY A 166 -27.43 18.64 16.19
CA GLY A 166 -26.30 18.08 15.46
C GLY A 166 -25.02 18.08 16.30
N GLU A 167 -24.80 19.07 17.15
CA GLU A 167 -23.67 19.11 18.09
C GLU A 167 -23.71 17.94 19.09
N GLU A 168 -24.88 17.65 19.66
CA GLU A 168 -25.04 16.49 20.55
C GLU A 168 -24.78 15.18 19.82
N VAL A 169 -25.26 15.06 18.59
CA VAL A 169 -25.03 13.87 17.75
C VAL A 169 -23.54 13.74 17.43
N ALA A 170 -22.88 14.80 16.98
CA ALA A 170 -21.44 14.79 16.69
C ALA A 170 -20.61 14.39 17.89
N HIS A 171 -20.87 14.97 19.06
CA HIS A 171 -20.17 14.63 20.28
C HIS A 171 -20.35 13.16 20.69
N ARG A 172 -21.55 12.61 20.51
CA ARG A 172 -21.81 11.18 20.79
C ARG A 172 -21.08 10.25 19.79
N MET A 173 -20.99 10.65 18.52
CA MET A 173 -20.25 9.90 17.51
C MET A 173 -18.75 9.87 17.83
N GLU A 174 -18.17 11.00 18.22
CA GLU A 174 -16.77 11.09 18.64
C GLU A 174 -16.50 10.18 19.85
N ARG A 175 -17.33 10.24 20.87
CA ARG A 175 -17.18 9.38 22.06
C ARG A 175 -17.32 7.89 21.72
N CYS A 176 -18.25 7.55 20.84
CA CYS A 176 -18.43 6.17 20.39
C CYS A 176 -17.18 5.69 19.62
N LEU A 177 -16.61 6.52 18.76
CA LEU A 177 -15.39 6.20 18.02
C LEU A 177 -14.20 5.97 18.97
N LEU A 178 -14.01 6.83 19.97
CA LEU A 178 -12.93 6.69 20.95
C LEU A 178 -13.03 5.38 21.75
N TYR A 179 -14.25 4.90 22.01
CA TYR A 179 -14.47 3.64 22.70
C TYR A 179 -14.29 2.41 21.80
N THR A 180 -14.77 2.49 20.55
CA THR A 180 -14.85 1.34 19.65
C THR A 180 -13.69 1.24 18.66
N SER A 181 -12.94 2.33 18.45
CA SER A 181 -11.81 2.39 17.51
C SER A 181 -10.50 2.11 18.22
N PRO A 182 -9.61 1.50 17.53
CA PRO A 182 -9.77 0.40 16.62
C PRO A 182 -9.62 -0.90 17.40
N SER A 183 -10.49 -1.82 17.19
CA SER A 183 -10.14 -3.19 17.60
C SER A 183 -8.88 -3.56 16.81
N PRO A 184 -7.73 -3.72 17.48
CA PRO A 184 -6.57 -4.31 16.80
C PRO A 184 -6.96 -5.76 16.49
N ARG A 185 -7.12 -6.03 15.22
CA ARG A 185 -7.25 -7.39 14.72
C ARG A 185 -5.99 -7.76 13.97
#